data_15f9d3a03e1d55c563820d02d372c725
#
_entry.id   15f9d3a03e1d55c563820d02d372c725
#
_cell.length_a   1.000
_cell.length_b   1.000
_cell.length_c   1.000
_cell.angle_alpha   90.00
_cell.angle_beta   90.00
_cell.angle_gamma   90.00
#
_symmetry.space_group_name_H-M   'P 1'
#
loop_
_entity.id
_entity.type
_entity.pdbx_description
1 polymer ?
#
loop_
_entity_poly.entity_id
_entity_poly.type
_entity_poly.pdbx_seq_one_letter_code
_entity_poly.pdbx_strand_id
1 'polypeptide(L)'
;MTMAALLAVGLVSMGAVMAQDDAMAAAERWIDEEFQPSTLSRDEMVAEMEWFIKACEPYKGMEIRSTAENIRTHVYESEVLTKAFEEICGIKVIHDIIGEGDVVERLQTQMNSGEVIYHIYVNDSDLIGTHLRYGQTLNLTEYMAGEGAAITNPTLDLDDWLNLEFGQDYEGNLLQLPDQQFANLYWFRYDWFTNPDIMAQFEAIYGYPLGVPVNWEAYDDIANFFTNEVKGIESDEAGNINGVKIYGHMDYGKKDVSLGWRFTDAWMSIAGVGDTGLPNGVPVDEWGIRAEQCHPVGASVSRGGEINGPAAQYALQTYIDWLFKYAPPQAASITWSEGGTVPAEGYVAQQIFQYITWLSDPSFRSGGMVDADGNLLWRVAPTPRGRYWDEGMKIGYQDAGSWTILKSVDAQSRDAAWLWAQFASSKTVSLKKFIIGGTPVRKSTVFSDYLTEHAAEYGGLIEFYRSPIENQWTPSGTNVPDYPRLAPLWWENIGSAITGEVTSQQALDTLAEQMDAVMTRLERANMPVCGPIMNEPQDPQVWLDAPGSPKPERPAQEPVTVPYEVLLKEWTGTDK
;
A
#
# COMPACT_ATOMS: atom_id res chain seq x y z
N MET A 1 20.41 -60.39 17.02
CA MET A 1 20.45 -58.93 16.72
C MET A 1 19.44 -58.49 15.65
N THR A 2 18.54 -59.33 15.18
CA THR A 2 17.64 -59.04 14.05
C THR A 2 16.18 -58.69 14.45
N MET A 3 15.81 -58.90 15.70
CA MET A 3 14.43 -58.62 16.18
C MET A 3 14.26 -57.22 16.78
N ALA A 4 15.30 -56.56 17.25
CA ALA A 4 15.24 -55.21 17.79
C ALA A 4 15.19 -54.11 16.70
N ALA A 5 15.75 -54.37 15.52
CA ALA A 5 15.74 -53.44 14.39
C ALA A 5 14.37 -53.33 13.70
N LEU A 6 13.58 -54.40 13.67
CA LEU A 6 12.23 -54.39 13.11
C LEU A 6 11.19 -53.70 14.03
N LEU A 7 11.38 -53.73 15.34
CA LEU A 7 10.51 -53.00 16.29
C LEU A 7 10.80 -51.48 16.28
N ALA A 8 12.05 -51.07 16.09
CA ALA A 8 12.41 -49.65 16.01
C ALA A 8 11.88 -48.97 14.73
N VAL A 9 11.91 -49.66 13.57
CA VAL A 9 11.36 -49.17 12.30
C VAL A 9 9.83 -49.11 12.37
N GLY A 10 9.17 -50.06 13.00
CA GLY A 10 7.70 -50.06 13.19
C GLY A 10 7.22 -48.95 14.12
N LEU A 11 7.96 -48.60 15.17
CA LEU A 11 7.62 -47.54 16.11
C LEU A 11 7.84 -46.15 15.51
N VAL A 12 8.88 -45.97 14.68
CA VAL A 12 9.13 -44.70 13.98
C VAL A 12 8.08 -44.47 12.89
N SER A 13 7.66 -45.48 12.15
CA SER A 13 6.61 -45.34 11.14
C SER A 13 5.22 -45.11 11.76
N MET A 14 4.91 -45.69 12.90
CA MET A 14 3.66 -45.48 13.61
C MET A 14 3.58 -44.07 14.24
N GLY A 15 4.68 -43.58 14.80
CA GLY A 15 4.75 -42.22 15.34
C GLY A 15 4.63 -41.13 14.26
N ALA A 16 5.23 -41.34 13.10
CA ALA A 16 5.12 -40.40 11.96
C ALA A 16 3.69 -40.38 11.37
N VAL A 17 3.04 -41.52 11.27
CA VAL A 17 1.63 -41.59 10.79
C VAL A 17 0.69 -40.91 11.78
N MET A 18 0.82 -41.15 13.10
CA MET A 18 -0.03 -40.47 14.11
C MET A 18 0.19 -38.97 14.13
N ALA A 19 1.42 -38.48 13.98
CA ALA A 19 1.72 -37.05 13.94
C ALA A 19 1.18 -36.38 12.66
N GLN A 20 1.10 -37.10 11.56
CA GLN A 20 0.50 -36.61 10.31
C GLN A 20 -1.03 -36.57 10.40
N ASP A 21 -1.66 -37.57 11.04
CA ASP A 21 -3.09 -37.61 11.28
C ASP A 21 -3.54 -36.44 12.19
N ASP A 22 -2.73 -36.11 13.22
CA ASP A 22 -2.99 -34.96 14.10
C ASP A 22 -2.88 -33.62 13.35
N ALA A 23 -1.88 -33.46 12.46
CA ALA A 23 -1.72 -32.26 11.64
C ALA A 23 -2.85 -32.08 10.62
N MET A 24 -3.32 -33.19 10.00
CA MET A 24 -4.49 -33.15 9.11
C MET A 24 -5.77 -32.78 9.85
N ALA A 25 -5.99 -33.33 11.03
CA ALA A 25 -7.15 -32.98 11.88
C ALA A 25 -7.10 -31.48 12.27
N ALA A 26 -5.92 -30.95 12.56
CA ALA A 26 -5.74 -29.52 12.79
C ALA A 26 -6.07 -28.71 11.53
N ALA A 27 -5.56 -29.09 10.36
CA ALA A 27 -5.81 -28.41 9.08
C ALA A 27 -7.30 -28.37 8.75
N GLU A 28 -8.02 -29.50 8.87
CA GLU A 28 -9.45 -29.55 8.63
C GLU A 28 -10.23 -28.65 9.59
N ARG A 29 -9.86 -28.62 10.88
CA ARG A 29 -10.46 -27.72 11.85
C ARG A 29 -10.25 -26.26 11.48
N TRP A 30 -9.02 -25.83 11.14
CA TRP A 30 -8.72 -24.46 10.72
C TRP A 30 -9.48 -24.07 9.45
N ILE A 31 -9.62 -24.99 8.48
CA ILE A 31 -10.42 -24.79 7.27
C ILE A 31 -11.88 -24.55 7.62
N ASP A 32 -12.47 -25.37 8.51
CA ASP A 32 -13.89 -25.33 8.80
C ASP A 32 -14.26 -24.18 9.76
N GLU A 33 -13.38 -23.81 10.70
CA GLU A 33 -13.67 -22.82 11.75
C GLU A 33 -13.16 -21.41 11.40
N GLU A 34 -12.07 -21.27 10.64
CA GLU A 34 -11.41 -19.96 10.43
C GLU A 34 -11.25 -19.56 8.96
N PHE A 35 -10.78 -20.44 8.07
CA PHE A 35 -10.37 -20.04 6.72
C PHE A 35 -11.50 -19.83 5.71
N GLN A 36 -12.74 -19.95 6.16
CA GLN A 36 -13.91 -19.64 5.34
C GLN A 36 -14.30 -18.15 5.44
N PRO A 37 -14.79 -17.53 4.35
CA PRO A 37 -14.86 -18.06 2.99
C PRO A 37 -13.48 -18.10 2.32
N SER A 38 -13.32 -18.97 1.32
CA SER A 38 -12.12 -19.11 0.51
C SER A 38 -12.45 -19.10 -0.98
N THR A 39 -11.46 -18.85 -1.83
CA THR A 39 -11.57 -19.01 -3.29
C THR A 39 -11.48 -20.47 -3.73
N LEU A 40 -11.03 -21.34 -2.83
CA LEU A 40 -10.93 -22.79 -3.05
C LEU A 40 -12.15 -23.50 -2.46
N SER A 41 -12.53 -24.61 -3.07
CA SER A 41 -13.43 -25.58 -2.45
C SER A 41 -12.77 -26.21 -1.21
N ARG A 42 -13.61 -26.78 -0.31
CA ARG A 42 -13.07 -27.45 0.89
C ARG A 42 -12.04 -28.54 0.55
N ASP A 43 -12.31 -29.34 -0.48
CA ASP A 43 -11.40 -30.42 -0.89
C ASP A 43 -10.06 -29.86 -1.43
N GLU A 44 -10.09 -28.75 -2.17
CA GLU A 44 -8.88 -28.08 -2.64
C GLU A 44 -8.09 -27.44 -1.48
N MET A 45 -8.75 -26.84 -0.50
CA MET A 45 -8.09 -26.34 0.72
C MET A 45 -7.42 -27.48 1.49
N VAL A 46 -8.10 -28.61 1.65
CA VAL A 46 -7.52 -29.81 2.30
C VAL A 46 -6.29 -30.29 1.54
N ALA A 47 -6.34 -30.33 0.20
CA ALA A 47 -5.19 -30.74 -0.62
C ALA A 47 -4.02 -29.74 -0.52
N GLU A 48 -4.29 -28.42 -0.44
CA GLU A 48 -3.24 -27.40 -0.21
C GLU A 48 -2.60 -27.57 1.17
N MET A 49 -3.38 -27.81 2.21
CA MET A 49 -2.86 -28.03 3.56
C MET A 49 -2.10 -29.36 3.68
N GLU A 50 -2.53 -30.43 3.01
CA GLU A 50 -1.81 -31.70 2.92
C GLU A 50 -0.41 -31.50 2.31
N TRP A 51 -0.32 -30.65 1.27
CA TRP A 51 0.97 -30.29 0.69
C TRP A 51 1.85 -29.56 1.71
N PHE A 52 1.33 -28.57 2.45
CA PHE A 52 2.09 -27.88 3.49
C PHE A 52 2.60 -28.83 4.57
N ILE A 53 1.75 -29.72 5.08
CA ILE A 53 2.14 -30.72 6.10
C ILE A 53 3.34 -31.52 5.63
N LYS A 54 3.33 -31.97 4.37
CA LYS A 54 4.41 -32.75 3.78
C LYS A 54 5.67 -31.92 3.55
N ALA A 55 5.54 -30.71 3.03
CA ALA A 55 6.68 -29.83 2.75
C ALA A 55 7.37 -29.37 4.04
N CYS A 56 6.61 -29.18 5.11
CA CYS A 56 7.11 -28.76 6.42
C CYS A 56 7.83 -29.88 7.22
N GLU A 57 7.65 -31.16 6.84
CA GLU A 57 8.16 -32.31 7.62
C GLU A 57 9.65 -32.20 8.00
N PRO A 58 10.58 -31.74 7.10
CA PRO A 58 11.99 -31.61 7.46
C PRO A 58 12.29 -30.51 8.49
N TYR A 59 11.35 -29.59 8.70
CA TYR A 59 11.53 -28.36 9.49
C TYR A 59 10.74 -28.37 10.80
N LYS A 60 10.03 -29.45 11.12
CA LYS A 60 9.26 -29.59 12.36
C LYS A 60 10.09 -29.34 13.60
N GLY A 61 9.53 -28.56 14.52
CA GLY A 61 10.19 -28.17 15.77
C GLY A 61 11.13 -26.97 15.64
N MET A 62 11.28 -26.40 14.45
CA MET A 62 12.01 -25.15 14.26
C MET A 62 11.21 -23.96 14.79
N GLU A 63 11.94 -22.92 15.18
CA GLU A 63 11.40 -21.59 15.48
C GLU A 63 12.02 -20.57 14.52
N ILE A 64 11.19 -19.78 13.87
CA ILE A 64 11.62 -18.64 13.03
C ILE A 64 11.07 -17.35 13.58
N ARG A 65 11.76 -16.25 13.31
CA ARG A 65 11.32 -14.90 13.66
C ARG A 65 11.00 -14.11 12.41
N SER A 66 9.88 -13.42 12.45
CA SER A 66 9.38 -12.54 11.42
C SER A 66 9.02 -11.18 12.01
N THR A 67 8.92 -10.14 11.20
CA THR A 67 8.41 -8.85 11.62
C THR A 67 7.62 -8.17 10.49
N ALA A 68 6.68 -7.34 10.91
CA ALA A 68 5.91 -6.46 10.04
C ALA A 68 5.43 -5.23 10.81
N GLU A 69 4.90 -4.25 10.11
CA GLU A 69 4.27 -3.07 10.68
C GLU A 69 2.94 -3.39 11.39
N ASN A 70 2.49 -2.44 12.23
CA ASN A 70 1.27 -2.63 13.01
C ASN A 70 0.02 -2.24 12.22
N ILE A 71 -0.43 -3.16 11.37
CA ILE A 71 -1.72 -3.07 10.68
C ILE A 71 -2.54 -4.34 10.87
N ARG A 72 -3.82 -4.27 10.52
CA ARG A 72 -4.79 -5.36 10.75
C ARG A 72 -4.37 -6.70 10.19
N THR A 73 -3.86 -6.71 8.98
CA THR A 73 -3.40 -7.93 8.28
C THR A 73 -2.31 -8.63 9.10
N HIS A 74 -1.28 -7.89 9.50
CA HIS A 74 -0.16 -8.47 10.23
C HIS A 74 -0.52 -8.86 11.67
N VAL A 75 -1.45 -8.15 12.30
CA VAL A 75 -2.01 -8.57 13.59
C VAL A 75 -2.73 -9.92 13.45
N TYR A 76 -3.53 -10.10 12.40
CA TYR A 76 -4.18 -11.39 12.11
C TYR A 76 -3.17 -12.51 11.83
N GLU A 77 -2.12 -12.21 11.09
CA GLU A 77 -1.01 -13.15 10.87
C GLU A 77 -0.36 -13.56 12.20
N SER A 78 -0.04 -12.58 13.05
CA SER A 78 0.61 -12.82 14.33
C SER A 78 -0.29 -13.58 15.32
N GLU A 79 -1.57 -13.26 15.40
CA GLU A 79 -2.47 -13.79 16.41
C GLU A 79 -3.17 -15.10 15.98
N VAL A 80 -3.36 -15.30 14.69
CA VAL A 80 -4.17 -16.40 14.13
C VAL A 80 -3.34 -17.31 13.23
N LEU A 81 -2.74 -16.77 12.15
CA LEU A 81 -2.07 -17.61 11.15
C LEU A 81 -0.79 -18.28 11.68
N THR A 82 -0.05 -17.64 12.60
CA THR A 82 1.10 -18.29 13.24
C THR A 82 0.69 -19.54 14.02
N LYS A 83 -0.45 -19.52 14.71
CA LYS A 83 -0.97 -20.68 15.45
C LYS A 83 -1.41 -21.78 14.49
N ALA A 84 -2.12 -21.42 13.44
CA ALA A 84 -2.53 -22.37 12.41
C ALA A 84 -1.31 -23.03 11.75
N PHE A 85 -0.30 -22.25 11.40
CA PHE A 85 0.93 -22.75 10.80
C PHE A 85 1.71 -23.68 11.77
N GLU A 86 1.80 -23.32 13.05
CA GLU A 86 2.44 -24.16 14.05
C GLU A 86 1.71 -25.51 14.22
N GLU A 87 0.38 -25.50 14.29
CA GLU A 87 -0.42 -26.72 14.45
C GLU A 87 -0.40 -27.61 13.19
N ILE A 88 -0.37 -27.00 12.00
CA ILE A 88 -0.36 -27.72 10.72
C ILE A 88 1.05 -28.16 10.32
N CYS A 89 2.02 -27.25 10.40
CA CYS A 89 3.38 -27.45 9.94
C CYS A 89 4.36 -27.88 11.03
N GLY A 90 4.04 -27.68 12.29
CA GLY A 90 4.97 -27.94 13.40
C GLY A 90 6.15 -26.98 13.46
N ILE A 91 6.07 -25.84 12.80
CA ILE A 91 7.07 -24.77 12.80
C ILE A 91 6.49 -23.58 13.56
N LYS A 92 7.20 -23.11 14.58
CA LYS A 92 6.78 -21.95 15.34
C LYS A 92 7.26 -20.66 14.68
N VAL A 93 6.35 -19.72 14.47
CA VAL A 93 6.67 -18.37 13.97
C VAL A 93 6.44 -17.36 15.08
N ILE A 94 7.49 -16.62 15.43
CA ILE A 94 7.38 -15.42 16.26
C ILE A 94 7.28 -14.23 15.29
N HIS A 95 6.08 -13.69 15.14
CA HIS A 95 5.81 -12.56 14.26
C HIS A 95 5.68 -11.28 15.08
N ASP A 96 6.76 -10.50 15.13
CA ASP A 96 6.86 -9.26 15.89
C ASP A 96 6.15 -8.13 15.12
N ILE A 97 5.13 -7.53 15.73
CA ILE A 97 4.42 -6.39 15.20
C ILE A 97 4.99 -5.13 15.82
N ILE A 98 5.64 -4.28 15.02
CA ILE A 98 6.34 -3.08 15.47
C ILE A 98 6.00 -1.87 14.60
N GLY A 99 6.52 -0.69 14.92
CA GLY A 99 6.35 0.49 14.08
C GLY A 99 7.11 0.34 12.75
N GLU A 100 6.56 0.88 11.67
CA GLU A 100 7.15 0.83 10.33
C GLU A 100 8.62 1.33 10.32
N GLY A 101 8.89 2.48 10.93
CA GLY A 101 10.26 3.01 11.06
C GLY A 101 11.21 2.07 11.80
N ASP A 102 10.72 1.34 12.82
CA ASP A 102 11.51 0.34 13.56
C ASP A 102 11.82 -0.88 12.68
N VAL A 103 10.88 -1.30 11.79
CA VAL A 103 11.13 -2.37 10.81
C VAL A 103 12.30 -1.96 9.92
N VAL A 104 12.22 -0.77 9.30
CA VAL A 104 13.27 -0.25 8.42
C VAL A 104 14.63 -0.18 9.11
N GLU A 105 14.70 0.34 10.34
CA GLU A 105 15.95 0.48 11.09
C GLU A 105 16.58 -0.89 11.41
N ARG A 106 15.79 -1.85 11.85
CA ARG A 106 16.28 -3.20 12.18
C ARG A 106 16.76 -3.95 10.95
N LEU A 107 16.05 -3.83 9.82
CA LEU A 107 16.45 -4.43 8.57
C LEU A 107 17.73 -3.80 8.00
N GLN A 108 17.86 -2.47 8.09
CA GLN A 108 19.09 -1.78 7.71
C GLN A 108 20.27 -2.26 8.56
N THR A 109 20.06 -2.49 9.85
CA THR A 109 21.07 -3.03 10.76
C THR A 109 21.46 -4.46 10.36
N GLN A 110 20.49 -5.31 10.06
CA GLN A 110 20.74 -6.68 9.59
C GLN A 110 21.50 -6.70 8.26
N MET A 111 21.10 -5.87 7.27
CA MET A 111 21.79 -5.76 5.99
C MET A 111 23.24 -5.28 6.14
N ASN A 112 23.50 -4.37 7.04
CA ASN A 112 24.84 -3.81 7.25
C ASN A 112 25.78 -4.74 8.03
N SER A 113 25.25 -5.44 9.04
CA SER A 113 26.06 -6.31 9.92
C SER A 113 26.15 -7.75 9.42
N GLY A 114 25.17 -8.21 8.65
CA GLY A 114 24.99 -9.63 8.31
C GLY A 114 24.49 -10.48 9.49
N GLU A 115 24.23 -9.88 10.66
CA GLU A 115 23.67 -10.58 11.81
C GLU A 115 22.15 -10.75 11.62
N VAL A 116 21.67 -11.99 11.75
CA VAL A 116 20.24 -12.30 11.52
C VAL A 116 19.43 -11.88 12.74
N ILE A 117 18.61 -10.85 12.58
CA ILE A 117 17.60 -10.41 13.56
C ILE A 117 16.27 -11.10 13.26
N TYR A 118 15.86 -11.06 11.98
CA TYR A 118 14.68 -11.71 11.45
C TYR A 118 15.03 -12.64 10.29
N HIS A 119 14.31 -13.76 10.19
CA HIS A 119 14.49 -14.72 9.10
C HIS A 119 13.69 -14.31 7.86
N ILE A 120 12.57 -13.61 8.09
CA ILE A 120 11.70 -13.05 7.04
C ILE A 120 10.98 -11.82 7.59
N TYR A 121 10.57 -10.93 6.72
CA TYR A 121 9.82 -9.72 7.09
C TYR A 121 8.89 -9.28 5.98
N VAL A 122 7.86 -8.53 6.33
CA VAL A 122 7.06 -7.76 5.37
C VAL A 122 7.56 -6.34 5.35
N ASN A 123 7.71 -5.80 4.16
CA ASN A 123 8.11 -4.43 3.94
C ASN A 123 7.52 -3.91 2.62
N ASP A 124 7.32 -2.60 2.56
CA ASP A 124 6.76 -1.93 1.42
C ASP A 124 7.74 -1.85 0.25
N SER A 125 7.23 -1.64 -0.96
CA SER A 125 8.04 -1.59 -2.17
C SER A 125 9.01 -0.40 -2.22
N ASP A 126 8.84 0.61 -1.37
CA ASP A 126 9.78 1.72 -1.22
C ASP A 126 11.18 1.31 -0.74
N LEU A 127 11.33 0.14 -0.13
CA LEU A 127 12.63 -0.45 0.18
C LEU A 127 13.25 -1.27 -0.96
N ILE A 128 12.54 -1.56 -2.05
CA ILE A 128 13.10 -2.43 -3.09
C ILE A 128 14.34 -1.81 -3.75
N GLY A 129 14.37 -0.51 -3.99
CA GLY A 129 15.55 0.19 -4.48
C GLY A 129 16.77 0.06 -3.55
N THR A 130 16.54 0.09 -2.24
CA THR A 130 17.56 -0.16 -1.22
C THR A 130 18.02 -1.62 -1.26
N HIS A 131 17.10 -2.56 -1.32
CA HIS A 131 17.40 -3.99 -1.42
C HIS A 131 18.24 -4.32 -2.65
N LEU A 132 17.89 -3.77 -3.81
CA LEU A 132 18.63 -3.93 -5.06
C LEU A 132 20.06 -3.42 -4.93
N ARG A 133 20.22 -2.22 -4.38
CA ARG A 133 21.53 -1.59 -4.22
C ARG A 133 22.46 -2.40 -3.29
N TYR A 134 21.94 -2.90 -2.19
CA TYR A 134 22.73 -3.72 -1.27
C TYR A 134 22.92 -5.15 -1.77
N GLY A 135 22.07 -5.65 -2.67
CA GLY A 135 22.13 -7.00 -3.20
C GLY A 135 21.97 -8.09 -2.15
N GLN A 136 21.30 -7.78 -1.04
CA GLN A 136 21.19 -8.67 0.13
C GLN A 136 19.92 -9.51 0.16
N THR A 137 18.95 -9.25 -0.71
CA THR A 137 17.74 -10.04 -0.79
C THR A 137 17.95 -11.35 -1.53
N LEU A 138 17.26 -12.40 -1.10
CA LEU A 138 17.18 -13.67 -1.81
C LEU A 138 16.46 -13.45 -3.16
N ASN A 139 17.05 -13.93 -4.25
CA ASN A 139 16.36 -14.00 -5.53
C ASN A 139 15.37 -15.17 -5.51
N LEU A 140 14.09 -14.86 -5.34
CA LEU A 140 13.03 -15.88 -5.23
C LEU A 140 12.85 -16.64 -6.54
N THR A 141 13.05 -15.99 -7.70
CA THR A 141 12.98 -16.67 -9.01
C THR A 141 14.01 -17.78 -9.11
N GLU A 142 15.27 -17.49 -8.78
CA GLU A 142 16.33 -18.50 -8.78
C GLU A 142 16.11 -19.55 -7.70
N TYR A 143 15.66 -19.12 -6.51
CA TYR A 143 15.41 -20.03 -5.38
C TYR A 143 14.31 -21.04 -5.69
N MET A 144 13.17 -20.60 -6.22
CA MET A 144 12.06 -21.46 -6.64
C MET A 144 12.46 -22.43 -7.76
N ALA A 145 13.33 -22.00 -8.67
CA ALA A 145 13.83 -22.86 -9.75
C ALA A 145 14.92 -23.85 -9.29
N GLY A 146 15.56 -23.60 -8.16
CA GLY A 146 16.71 -24.33 -7.65
C GLY A 146 16.49 -24.98 -6.27
N GLU A 147 17.14 -24.43 -5.24
CA GLU A 147 17.16 -25.01 -3.88
C GLU A 147 15.77 -25.10 -3.24
N GLY A 148 14.90 -24.13 -3.48
CA GLY A 148 13.53 -24.08 -2.96
C GLY A 148 12.49 -24.84 -3.77
N ALA A 149 12.88 -25.46 -4.90
CA ALA A 149 11.90 -26.07 -5.81
C ALA A 149 11.01 -27.15 -5.16
N ALA A 150 11.57 -27.93 -4.24
CA ALA A 150 10.85 -29.01 -3.55
C ALA A 150 9.84 -28.51 -2.50
N ILE A 151 10.01 -27.25 -2.05
CA ILE A 151 9.19 -26.59 -1.02
C ILE A 151 8.46 -25.35 -1.57
N THR A 152 8.40 -25.20 -2.87
CA THR A 152 7.54 -24.22 -3.52
C THR A 152 6.19 -24.87 -3.83
N ASN A 153 5.13 -24.28 -3.29
CA ASN A 153 3.77 -24.78 -3.42
C ASN A 153 3.34 -24.77 -4.88
N PRO A 154 2.88 -25.91 -5.44
CA PRO A 154 2.35 -25.96 -6.82
C PRO A 154 1.15 -25.02 -7.06
N THR A 155 0.42 -24.66 -6.00
CA THR A 155 -0.71 -23.73 -6.06
C THR A 155 -0.30 -22.27 -5.77
N LEU A 156 1.00 -21.98 -5.65
CA LEU A 156 1.51 -20.61 -5.50
C LEU A 156 1.03 -19.71 -6.63
N ASP A 157 1.06 -20.23 -7.87
CA ASP A 157 0.43 -19.63 -9.06
C ASP A 157 0.73 -18.12 -9.18
N LEU A 158 1.93 -17.81 -9.65
CA LEU A 158 2.40 -16.42 -9.74
C LEU A 158 1.56 -15.55 -10.68
N ASP A 159 0.90 -16.16 -11.67
CA ASP A 159 0.01 -15.46 -12.61
C ASP A 159 -1.29 -14.98 -11.95
N ASP A 160 -1.66 -15.56 -10.80
CA ASP A 160 -2.82 -15.19 -10.00
C ASP A 160 -2.56 -13.94 -9.12
N TRP A 161 -1.34 -13.43 -9.07
CA TRP A 161 -1.00 -12.29 -8.23
C TRP A 161 -1.35 -10.97 -8.92
N LEU A 162 -1.77 -9.99 -8.10
CA LEU A 162 -1.92 -8.61 -8.52
C LEU A 162 -0.55 -7.93 -8.43
N ASN A 163 -0.18 -7.20 -9.48
CA ASN A 163 1.01 -6.34 -9.50
C ASN A 163 2.26 -7.02 -8.91
N LEU A 164 2.54 -8.26 -9.32
CA LEU A 164 3.70 -9.04 -8.87
C LEU A 164 5.02 -8.29 -9.16
N GLU A 165 5.02 -7.45 -10.18
CA GLU A 165 6.12 -6.62 -10.63
C GLU A 165 6.65 -5.66 -9.57
N PHE A 166 5.84 -5.24 -8.58
CA PHE A 166 6.33 -4.46 -7.44
C PHE A 166 7.42 -5.16 -6.63
N GLY A 167 7.44 -6.48 -6.65
CA GLY A 167 8.45 -7.30 -5.99
C GLY A 167 9.62 -7.70 -6.87
N GLN A 168 9.71 -7.21 -8.13
CA GLN A 168 10.72 -7.61 -9.10
C GLN A 168 11.85 -6.60 -9.23
N ASP A 169 13.00 -7.09 -9.70
CA ASP A 169 14.06 -6.24 -10.19
C ASP A 169 13.87 -5.88 -11.69
N TYR A 170 14.78 -5.07 -12.23
CA TYR A 170 14.76 -4.67 -13.64
C TYR A 170 14.82 -5.85 -14.63
N GLU A 171 15.38 -6.98 -14.23
CA GLU A 171 15.48 -8.19 -15.05
C GLU A 171 14.25 -9.08 -14.95
N GLY A 172 13.28 -8.70 -14.11
CA GLY A 172 12.06 -9.46 -13.83
C GLY A 172 12.24 -10.58 -12.80
N ASN A 173 13.35 -10.60 -12.07
CA ASN A 173 13.54 -11.53 -10.98
C ASN A 173 12.69 -11.11 -9.77
N LEU A 174 11.90 -12.02 -9.23
CA LEU A 174 11.14 -11.79 -8.01
C LEU A 174 12.08 -11.78 -6.80
N LEU A 175 12.08 -10.70 -6.05
CA LEU A 175 12.86 -10.52 -4.82
C LEU A 175 11.98 -10.48 -3.58
N GLN A 176 10.71 -10.16 -3.75
CA GLN A 176 9.72 -10.02 -2.70
C GLN A 176 8.41 -10.66 -3.15
N LEU A 177 7.74 -11.40 -2.26
CA LEU A 177 6.44 -11.99 -2.53
C LEU A 177 5.36 -11.08 -1.95
N PRO A 178 4.49 -10.46 -2.76
CA PRO A 178 3.48 -9.54 -2.24
C PRO A 178 2.58 -10.21 -1.19
N ASP A 179 2.32 -9.49 -0.12
CA ASP A 179 1.41 -9.86 0.96
C ASP A 179 0.20 -8.93 1.04
N GLN A 180 0.39 -7.70 0.61
CA GLN A 180 -0.61 -6.66 0.56
C GLN A 180 -0.46 -5.84 -0.71
N GLN A 181 -1.57 -5.21 -1.13
CA GLN A 181 -1.61 -4.24 -2.20
C GLN A 181 -2.28 -2.98 -1.68
N PHE A 182 -1.51 -1.92 -1.57
CA PHE A 182 -2.04 -0.64 -1.12
C PHE A 182 -2.41 0.23 -2.31
N ALA A 183 -3.50 0.96 -2.19
CA ALA A 183 -3.80 2.06 -3.07
C ALA A 183 -4.34 3.22 -2.25
N ASN A 184 -3.91 4.42 -2.59
CA ASN A 184 -4.45 5.64 -2.05
C ASN A 184 -5.36 6.27 -3.07
N LEU A 185 -6.63 6.38 -2.73
CA LEU A 185 -7.67 6.90 -3.60
C LEU A 185 -8.34 8.12 -2.97
N TYR A 186 -9.11 8.83 -3.75
CA TYR A 186 -10.04 9.84 -3.26
C TYR A 186 -11.23 9.14 -2.58
N TRP A 187 -11.62 9.61 -1.40
CA TRP A 187 -12.75 9.10 -0.62
C TRP A 187 -13.75 10.20 -0.37
N PHE A 188 -15.04 9.87 -0.43
CA PHE A 188 -16.10 10.83 -0.18
C PHE A 188 -17.35 10.19 0.42
N ARG A 189 -18.14 10.98 1.11
CA ARG A 189 -19.43 10.60 1.69
C ARG A 189 -20.48 10.55 0.59
N TYR A 190 -20.73 9.36 0.07
CA TYR A 190 -21.67 9.13 -1.02
C TYR A 190 -23.09 9.56 -0.65
N ASP A 191 -23.54 9.29 0.57
CA ASP A 191 -24.84 9.72 1.09
C ASP A 191 -25.01 11.24 1.06
N TRP A 192 -23.96 12.02 1.33
CA TRP A 192 -24.00 13.47 1.25
C TRP A 192 -23.90 13.99 -0.18
N PHE A 193 -23.05 13.39 -0.99
CA PHE A 193 -22.83 13.80 -2.38
C PHE A 193 -24.02 13.47 -3.30
N THR A 194 -24.88 12.53 -2.91
CA THR A 194 -26.09 12.15 -3.65
C THR A 194 -27.39 12.67 -3.01
N ASN A 195 -27.31 13.40 -1.90
CA ASN A 195 -28.47 14.02 -1.29
C ASN A 195 -28.94 15.23 -2.13
N PRO A 196 -30.19 15.22 -2.65
CA PRO A 196 -30.67 16.27 -3.56
C PRO A 196 -30.63 17.67 -2.96
N ASP A 197 -30.88 17.82 -1.66
CA ASP A 197 -30.89 19.12 -0.99
C ASP A 197 -29.46 19.67 -0.83
N ILE A 198 -28.49 18.81 -0.55
CA ILE A 198 -27.07 19.17 -0.46
C ILE A 198 -26.53 19.53 -1.85
N MET A 199 -26.85 18.72 -2.87
CA MET A 199 -26.47 18.98 -4.27
C MET A 199 -26.98 20.34 -4.75
N ALA A 200 -28.26 20.64 -4.48
CA ALA A 200 -28.86 21.92 -4.86
C ALA A 200 -28.21 23.11 -4.13
N GLN A 201 -27.82 22.97 -2.88
CA GLN A 201 -27.09 24.01 -2.14
C GLN A 201 -25.71 24.26 -2.75
N PHE A 202 -24.96 23.20 -3.06
CA PHE A 202 -23.64 23.32 -3.67
C PHE A 202 -23.72 24.02 -5.04
N GLU A 203 -24.62 23.56 -5.92
CA GLU A 203 -24.80 24.12 -7.24
C GLU A 203 -25.25 25.61 -7.18
N ALA A 204 -26.08 25.96 -6.22
CA ALA A 204 -26.52 27.36 -6.03
C ALA A 204 -25.37 28.29 -5.61
N ILE A 205 -24.35 27.77 -4.89
CA ILE A 205 -23.22 28.56 -4.42
C ILE A 205 -22.10 28.62 -5.46
N TYR A 206 -21.74 27.46 -6.05
CA TYR A 206 -20.56 27.32 -6.90
C TYR A 206 -20.89 27.34 -8.41
N GLY A 207 -22.14 27.14 -8.81
CA GLY A 207 -22.59 27.24 -10.21
C GLY A 207 -22.32 25.98 -11.06
N TYR A 208 -21.89 24.87 -10.44
CA TYR A 208 -21.71 23.57 -11.09
C TYR A 208 -22.15 22.43 -10.13
N PRO A 209 -22.44 21.21 -10.66
CA PRO A 209 -23.00 20.16 -9.83
C PRO A 209 -21.98 19.58 -8.83
N LEU A 210 -22.45 19.19 -7.63
CA LEU A 210 -21.66 18.38 -6.70
C LEU A 210 -21.43 16.99 -7.30
N GLY A 211 -20.18 16.52 -7.27
CA GLY A 211 -19.78 15.21 -7.76
C GLY A 211 -18.33 14.90 -7.39
N VAL A 212 -17.76 13.85 -7.95
CA VAL A 212 -16.36 13.49 -7.73
C VAL A 212 -15.47 14.55 -8.40
N PRO A 213 -14.56 15.21 -7.65
CA PRO A 213 -13.71 16.25 -8.19
C PRO A 213 -12.68 15.69 -9.18
N VAL A 214 -12.57 16.30 -10.37
CA VAL A 214 -11.57 15.94 -11.38
C VAL A 214 -10.25 16.67 -11.14
N ASN A 215 -10.32 17.87 -10.55
CA ASN A 215 -9.17 18.70 -10.25
C ASN A 215 -9.23 19.26 -8.83
N TRP A 216 -8.11 19.79 -8.38
CA TRP A 216 -7.99 20.31 -7.01
C TRP A 216 -8.81 21.57 -6.77
N GLU A 217 -9.11 22.32 -7.79
CA GLU A 217 -10.01 23.47 -7.70
C GLU A 217 -11.43 23.02 -7.25
N ALA A 218 -11.95 21.96 -7.86
CA ALA A 218 -13.23 21.39 -7.42
C ALA A 218 -13.15 20.76 -6.02
N TYR A 219 -12.02 20.13 -5.69
CA TYR A 219 -11.81 19.59 -4.35
C TYR A 219 -11.82 20.69 -3.27
N ASP A 220 -11.16 21.82 -3.52
CA ASP A 220 -11.13 22.99 -2.62
C ASP A 220 -12.52 23.56 -2.37
N ASP A 221 -13.30 23.75 -3.44
CA ASP A 221 -14.69 24.21 -3.36
C ASP A 221 -15.55 23.26 -2.52
N ILE A 222 -15.44 21.96 -2.73
CA ILE A 222 -16.15 20.93 -1.97
C ILE A 222 -15.70 20.94 -0.50
N ALA A 223 -14.39 21.04 -0.24
CA ALA A 223 -13.86 21.12 1.11
C ALA A 223 -14.39 22.35 1.85
N ASN A 224 -14.39 23.51 1.20
CA ASN A 224 -14.96 24.74 1.75
C ASN A 224 -16.46 24.62 2.00
N PHE A 225 -17.21 24.05 1.05
CA PHE A 225 -18.66 23.87 1.16
C PHE A 225 -19.02 23.08 2.42
N PHE A 226 -18.45 21.89 2.58
CA PHE A 226 -18.78 21.06 3.74
C PHE A 226 -18.26 21.64 5.07
N THR A 227 -17.17 22.39 5.05
CA THR A 227 -16.63 23.00 6.27
C THR A 227 -17.45 24.23 6.72
N ASN A 228 -17.94 25.06 5.79
CA ASN A 228 -18.42 26.40 6.11
C ASN A 228 -19.85 26.71 5.63
N GLU A 229 -20.41 26.00 4.65
CA GLU A 229 -21.62 26.44 3.91
C GLU A 229 -22.81 25.48 4.05
N VAL A 230 -22.55 24.16 4.13
CA VAL A 230 -23.58 23.13 4.09
C VAL A 230 -24.58 23.24 5.25
N LYS A 231 -25.85 22.96 4.95
CA LYS A 231 -26.95 22.92 5.93
C LYS A 231 -27.79 21.66 5.74
N GLY A 232 -28.49 21.26 6.81
CA GLY A 232 -29.45 20.15 6.74
C GLY A 232 -28.85 18.76 6.77
N ILE A 233 -27.58 18.61 7.10
CA ILE A 233 -27.02 17.31 7.51
C ILE A 233 -27.54 17.01 8.91
N GLU A 234 -27.98 15.79 9.16
CA GLU A 234 -28.43 15.36 10.50
C GLU A 234 -27.28 15.57 11.51
N SER A 235 -27.52 16.50 12.42
CA SER A 235 -26.54 17.00 13.38
C SER A 235 -27.29 17.52 14.60
N ASP A 236 -26.58 17.85 15.66
CA ASP A 236 -27.12 18.56 16.82
C ASP A 236 -27.54 20.01 16.47
N GLU A 237 -28.14 20.72 17.45
CA GLU A 237 -28.61 22.12 17.26
C GLU A 237 -27.47 23.08 16.87
N ALA A 238 -26.20 22.73 17.15
CA ALA A 238 -25.03 23.52 16.77
C ALA A 238 -24.45 23.12 15.41
N GLY A 239 -25.03 22.13 14.71
CA GLY A 239 -24.53 21.64 13.44
C GLY A 239 -23.35 20.64 13.56
N ASN A 240 -23.20 19.99 14.73
CA ASN A 240 -22.12 19.03 14.97
C ASN A 240 -22.65 17.61 14.91
N ILE A 241 -21.81 16.70 14.42
CA ILE A 241 -22.02 15.26 14.51
C ILE A 241 -21.24 14.74 15.72
N ASN A 242 -21.91 14.07 16.64
CA ASN A 242 -21.29 13.60 17.89
C ASN A 242 -20.55 14.71 18.68
N GLY A 243 -21.04 15.95 18.60
CA GLY A 243 -20.41 17.10 19.25
C GLY A 243 -19.21 17.69 18.49
N VAL A 244 -18.93 17.23 17.28
CA VAL A 244 -17.83 17.70 16.43
C VAL A 244 -18.38 18.39 15.19
N LYS A 245 -17.82 19.55 14.84
CA LYS A 245 -18.12 20.28 13.61
C LYS A 245 -17.84 19.39 12.38
N ILE A 246 -18.62 19.55 11.32
CA ILE A 246 -18.36 18.92 10.03
C ILE A 246 -17.14 19.57 9.37
N TYR A 247 -16.26 18.75 8.82
CA TYR A 247 -15.06 19.15 8.11
C TYR A 247 -15.08 18.59 6.68
N GLY A 248 -14.70 19.43 5.74
CA GLY A 248 -14.69 19.11 4.31
C GLY A 248 -13.46 18.32 3.87
N HIS A 249 -12.46 18.17 4.71
CA HIS A 249 -11.20 17.49 4.40
C HIS A 249 -10.68 16.75 5.65
N MET A 250 -9.95 15.69 5.42
CA MET A 250 -9.17 14.98 6.45
C MET A 250 -7.79 14.66 5.90
N ASP A 251 -6.80 14.91 6.74
CA ASP A 251 -5.41 14.54 6.49
C ASP A 251 -4.67 14.38 7.82
N TYR A 252 -3.37 14.13 7.79
CA TYR A 252 -2.52 14.07 8.98
C TYR A 252 -1.23 14.88 8.76
N GLY A 253 -0.68 15.44 9.82
CA GLY A 253 0.43 16.40 9.71
C GLY A 253 1.46 16.31 10.82
N LYS A 254 1.42 15.27 11.67
CA LYS A 254 2.43 15.08 12.72
C LYS A 254 3.80 14.88 12.11
N LYS A 255 4.80 15.56 12.65
CA LYS A 255 6.21 15.38 12.25
C LYS A 255 6.68 13.98 12.63
N ASP A 256 6.48 13.04 11.74
CA ASP A 256 6.64 11.60 11.91
C ASP A 256 7.03 10.97 10.57
N VAL A 257 7.55 9.75 10.58
CA VAL A 257 8.01 9.03 9.37
C VAL A 257 6.95 8.97 8.27
N SER A 258 5.70 8.74 8.62
CA SER A 258 4.58 8.66 7.66
C SER A 258 4.32 9.96 6.89
N LEU A 259 4.78 11.10 7.40
CA LEU A 259 4.62 12.39 6.73
C LEU A 259 5.47 12.51 5.46
N GLY A 260 6.61 11.82 5.41
CA GLY A 260 7.51 11.87 4.26
C GLY A 260 6.85 11.31 3.02
N TRP A 261 6.46 10.05 3.05
CA TRP A 261 5.83 9.42 1.89
C TRP A 261 4.39 9.92 1.65
N ARG A 262 3.70 10.42 2.68
CA ARG A 262 2.44 11.13 2.47
C ARG A 262 2.58 12.28 1.48
N PHE A 263 3.62 13.07 1.62
CA PHE A 263 3.88 14.19 0.73
C PHE A 263 4.42 13.75 -0.63
N THR A 264 5.40 12.86 -0.65
CA THR A 264 6.10 12.44 -1.88
C THR A 264 5.20 11.63 -2.79
N ASP A 265 4.59 10.57 -2.28
CA ASP A 265 3.79 9.66 -3.11
C ASP A 265 2.43 10.22 -3.48
N ALA A 266 1.83 10.94 -2.53
CA ALA A 266 0.49 11.42 -2.69
C ALA A 266 0.46 12.81 -3.32
N TRP A 267 0.83 13.82 -2.55
CA TRP A 267 0.61 15.21 -2.93
C TRP A 267 1.45 15.68 -4.11
N MET A 268 2.73 15.35 -4.14
CA MET A 268 3.60 15.71 -5.28
C MET A 268 3.14 15.03 -6.55
N SER A 269 2.88 13.75 -6.48
CA SER A 269 2.45 12.93 -7.62
C SER A 269 1.20 13.49 -8.28
N ILE A 270 0.13 13.78 -7.53
CA ILE A 270 -1.11 14.31 -8.12
C ILE A 270 -1.01 15.79 -8.50
N ALA A 271 -0.08 16.53 -7.91
CA ALA A 271 0.20 17.89 -8.35
C ALA A 271 0.91 17.94 -9.71
N GLY A 272 1.53 16.84 -10.13
CA GLY A 272 2.22 16.71 -11.40
C GLY A 272 3.74 16.82 -11.30
N VAL A 273 4.33 16.56 -10.14
CA VAL A 273 5.77 16.34 -10.03
C VAL A 273 6.11 15.00 -10.66
N GLY A 274 7.10 14.98 -11.53
CA GLY A 274 7.45 13.77 -12.25
C GLY A 274 6.40 13.32 -13.26
N ASP A 275 6.57 12.11 -13.76
CA ASP A 275 5.69 11.49 -14.75
C ASP A 275 5.34 10.06 -14.36
N THR A 276 4.18 9.56 -14.82
CA THR A 276 3.92 8.12 -14.80
C THR A 276 4.92 7.43 -15.72
N GLY A 277 5.50 6.36 -15.29
CA GLY A 277 6.36 5.59 -16.15
C GLY A 277 7.78 5.36 -15.63
N LEU A 278 8.17 5.97 -14.55
CA LEU A 278 9.31 5.52 -13.82
C LEU A 278 8.97 4.20 -13.09
N PRO A 279 9.88 3.26 -13.09
CA PRO A 279 11.29 3.32 -13.51
C PRO A 279 11.54 3.11 -15.00
N ASN A 280 10.64 3.43 -15.89
CA ASN A 280 10.63 3.04 -17.30
C ASN A 280 11.25 4.07 -18.26
N GLY A 281 12.22 4.86 -17.82
CA GLY A 281 12.98 5.74 -18.69
C GLY A 281 12.52 7.19 -18.71
N VAL A 282 11.56 7.56 -17.89
CA VAL A 282 11.24 8.98 -17.65
C VAL A 282 12.30 9.58 -16.72
N PRO A 283 12.87 10.75 -17.02
CA PRO A 283 14.00 11.26 -16.27
C PRO A 283 13.76 11.66 -14.83
N VAL A 284 12.51 12.02 -14.47
CA VAL A 284 12.15 12.44 -13.10
C VAL A 284 11.01 11.59 -12.60
N ASP A 285 11.17 10.97 -11.45
CA ASP A 285 10.16 10.16 -10.82
C ASP A 285 9.09 10.97 -10.06
N GLU A 286 8.08 10.30 -9.60
CA GLU A 286 7.00 10.86 -8.79
C GLU A 286 7.48 11.47 -7.47
N TRP A 287 8.70 11.14 -7.04
CA TRP A 287 9.35 11.70 -5.85
C TRP A 287 10.25 12.91 -6.17
N GLY A 288 10.25 13.34 -7.42
CA GLY A 288 11.05 14.46 -7.88
C GLY A 288 12.54 14.14 -8.07
N ILE A 289 12.93 12.87 -8.08
CA ILE A 289 14.31 12.44 -8.26
C ILE A 289 14.62 12.25 -9.75
N ARG A 290 15.65 12.93 -10.25
CA ARG A 290 16.20 12.70 -11.58
C ARG A 290 17.03 11.42 -11.59
N ALA A 291 16.70 10.52 -12.49
CA ALA A 291 17.51 9.34 -12.78
C ALA A 291 17.97 9.33 -14.24
N GLU A 292 19.15 8.83 -14.50
CA GLU A 292 19.66 8.52 -15.84
C GLU A 292 19.96 7.02 -15.89
N GLN A 293 19.12 6.28 -16.62
CA GLN A 293 19.05 4.83 -16.54
C GLN A 293 18.78 4.39 -15.09
N CYS A 294 19.67 3.64 -14.48
CA CYS A 294 19.56 3.18 -13.09
C CYS A 294 20.33 4.07 -12.08
N HIS A 295 20.81 5.24 -12.50
CA HIS A 295 21.63 6.10 -11.65
C HIS A 295 20.85 7.33 -11.20
N PRO A 296 20.66 7.54 -9.88
CA PRO A 296 20.07 8.77 -9.37
C PRO A 296 21.05 9.93 -9.58
N VAL A 297 20.56 10.99 -10.20
CA VAL A 297 21.38 12.17 -10.55
C VAL A 297 21.20 13.29 -9.54
N GLY A 298 19.99 13.62 -9.20
CA GLY A 298 19.67 14.69 -8.28
C GLY A 298 18.19 14.85 -8.01
N ALA A 299 17.88 15.59 -6.96
CA ALA A 299 16.52 15.90 -6.54
C ALA A 299 16.18 17.38 -6.76
N SER A 300 17.16 18.28 -6.67
CA SER A 300 16.92 19.70 -6.94
C SER A 300 16.70 20.00 -8.42
N VAL A 301 15.96 21.07 -8.70
CA VAL A 301 15.80 21.62 -10.06
C VAL A 301 17.16 21.90 -10.73
N SER A 302 18.14 22.37 -9.96
CA SER A 302 19.49 22.63 -10.48
C SER A 302 20.25 21.38 -10.94
N ARG A 303 19.82 20.20 -10.49
CA ARG A 303 20.34 18.90 -10.91
C ARG A 303 19.36 18.10 -11.76
N GLY A 304 18.33 18.74 -12.26
CA GLY A 304 17.33 18.14 -13.16
C GLY A 304 16.20 17.39 -12.47
N GLY A 305 16.14 17.40 -11.12
CA GLY A 305 15.00 16.92 -10.34
C GLY A 305 13.90 17.98 -10.21
N GLU A 306 12.89 17.70 -9.39
CA GLU A 306 11.74 18.59 -9.19
C GLU A 306 11.35 18.80 -7.72
N ILE A 307 12.10 18.30 -6.74
CA ILE A 307 11.70 18.35 -5.33
C ILE A 307 11.48 19.77 -4.80
N ASN A 308 12.17 20.76 -5.32
CA ASN A 308 11.98 22.18 -5.02
C ASN A 308 11.46 22.99 -6.21
N GLY A 309 10.87 22.31 -7.17
CA GLY A 309 10.22 22.91 -8.33
C GLY A 309 8.85 23.50 -8.03
N PRO A 310 8.23 24.17 -9.01
CA PRO A 310 6.92 24.83 -8.83
C PRO A 310 5.80 23.87 -8.45
N ALA A 311 5.78 22.66 -9.00
CA ALA A 311 4.76 21.66 -8.70
C ALA A 311 4.86 21.17 -7.24
N ALA A 312 6.06 20.87 -6.75
CA ALA A 312 6.28 20.46 -5.37
C ALA A 312 5.92 21.59 -4.39
N GLN A 313 6.30 22.84 -4.73
CA GLN A 313 5.96 24.02 -3.93
C GLN A 313 4.43 24.21 -3.85
N TYR A 314 3.72 24.06 -4.96
CA TYR A 314 2.27 24.11 -5.00
C TYR A 314 1.63 22.99 -4.18
N ALA A 315 2.13 21.77 -4.31
CA ALA A 315 1.65 20.61 -3.57
C ALA A 315 1.77 20.83 -2.04
N LEU A 316 2.95 21.22 -1.56
CA LEU A 316 3.19 21.41 -0.13
C LEU A 316 2.37 22.56 0.44
N GLN A 317 2.26 23.67 -0.30
CA GLN A 317 1.45 24.80 0.16
C GLN A 317 -0.05 24.44 0.21
N THR A 318 -0.56 23.72 -0.79
CA THR A 318 -1.96 23.26 -0.84
C THR A 318 -2.25 22.30 0.31
N TYR A 319 -1.34 21.35 0.55
CA TYR A 319 -1.45 20.41 1.66
C TYR A 319 -1.55 21.15 3.02
N ILE A 320 -0.64 22.08 3.28
CA ILE A 320 -0.64 22.87 4.51
C ILE A 320 -1.94 23.70 4.61
N ASP A 321 -2.32 24.36 3.53
CA ASP A 321 -3.52 25.20 3.51
C ASP A 321 -4.78 24.40 3.85
N TRP A 322 -4.97 23.24 3.24
CA TRP A 322 -6.16 22.41 3.48
C TRP A 322 -6.17 21.78 4.86
N LEU A 323 -5.00 21.38 5.36
CA LEU A 323 -4.85 20.82 6.71
C LEU A 323 -5.36 21.82 7.77
N PHE A 324 -5.09 23.11 7.60
CA PHE A 324 -5.49 24.12 8.58
C PHE A 324 -6.85 24.79 8.28
N LYS A 325 -7.30 24.80 7.02
CA LYS A 325 -8.58 25.41 6.66
C LYS A 325 -9.77 24.46 6.80
N TYR A 326 -9.59 23.20 6.42
CA TYR A 326 -10.71 22.30 6.17
C TYR A 326 -10.65 20.98 6.95
N ALA A 327 -9.53 20.65 7.58
CA ALA A 327 -9.37 19.45 8.41
C ALA A 327 -9.67 19.72 9.89
N PRO A 328 -10.02 18.68 10.66
CA PRO A 328 -10.17 18.78 12.11
C PRO A 328 -8.88 19.29 12.77
N PRO A 329 -8.97 20.10 13.85
CA PRO A 329 -7.79 20.72 14.48
C PRO A 329 -6.70 19.74 14.92
N GLN A 330 -7.06 18.50 15.28
CA GLN A 330 -6.11 17.46 15.66
C GLN A 330 -5.30 16.91 14.48
N ALA A 331 -5.77 17.09 13.24
CA ALA A 331 -5.15 16.54 12.05
C ALA A 331 -3.65 16.87 11.92
N ALA A 332 -3.26 18.10 12.24
CA ALA A 332 -1.86 18.53 12.21
C ALA A 332 -0.95 17.85 13.25
N SER A 333 -1.51 17.08 14.21
CA SER A 333 -0.79 16.47 15.32
C SER A 333 -0.93 14.95 15.41
N ILE A 334 -1.57 14.31 14.42
CA ILE A 334 -1.76 12.85 14.36
C ILE A 334 -0.98 12.25 13.20
N THR A 335 -0.72 10.93 13.30
CA THR A 335 -0.08 10.10 12.29
C THR A 335 -1.13 9.53 11.32
N TRP A 336 -0.67 8.81 10.28
CA TRP A 336 -1.54 8.12 9.33
C TRP A 336 -2.46 7.08 10.00
N SER A 337 -1.92 6.32 10.96
CA SER A 337 -2.69 5.28 11.65
C SER A 337 -3.79 5.84 12.56
N GLU A 338 -3.51 6.97 13.21
CA GLU A 338 -4.51 7.70 14.00
C GLU A 338 -5.56 8.37 13.11
N GLY A 339 -5.15 8.90 11.95
CA GLY A 339 -6.03 9.54 10.97
C GLY A 339 -6.95 8.58 10.22
N GLY A 340 -6.53 7.32 10.03
CA GLY A 340 -7.24 6.34 9.22
C GLY A 340 -8.67 6.00 9.69
N THR A 341 -8.92 6.04 10.99
CA THR A 341 -10.23 5.76 11.58
C THR A 341 -11.13 7.00 11.75
N VAL A 342 -10.60 8.20 11.61
CA VAL A 342 -11.38 9.45 11.78
C VAL A 342 -12.60 9.53 10.86
N PRO A 343 -12.55 9.12 9.58
CA PRO A 343 -13.72 9.12 8.72
C PRO A 343 -14.87 8.23 9.24
N ALA A 344 -14.57 7.19 10.04
CA ALA A 344 -15.59 6.35 10.66
C ALA A 344 -16.39 7.07 11.76
N GLU A 345 -15.90 8.20 12.27
CA GLU A 345 -16.61 9.03 13.25
C GLU A 345 -17.73 9.88 12.64
N GLY A 346 -17.80 9.97 11.30
CA GLY A 346 -18.93 10.49 10.54
C GLY A 346 -18.93 12.00 10.26
N TYR A 347 -18.00 12.79 10.77
CA TYR A 347 -17.98 14.26 10.61
C TYR A 347 -17.07 14.78 9.50
N VAL A 348 -16.51 13.89 8.67
CA VAL A 348 -15.66 14.25 7.52
C VAL A 348 -16.39 14.00 6.22
N ALA A 349 -16.29 14.90 5.25
CA ALA A 349 -16.98 14.78 3.96
C ALA A 349 -16.15 14.06 2.89
N GLN A 350 -14.87 14.36 2.81
CA GLN A 350 -13.96 13.79 1.83
C GLN A 350 -12.52 13.78 2.33
N GLN A 351 -11.71 12.96 1.69
CA GLN A 351 -10.26 12.89 1.92
C GLN A 351 -9.54 12.37 0.69
N ILE A 352 -8.25 12.65 0.61
CA ILE A 352 -7.36 12.09 -0.40
C ILE A 352 -6.40 11.15 0.31
N PHE A 353 -6.12 9.99 -0.29
CA PHE A 353 -5.03 9.15 0.15
C PHE A 353 -5.10 8.63 1.57
N GLN A 354 -6.18 7.99 1.92
CA GLN A 354 -6.08 6.99 2.97
C GLN A 354 -5.95 5.61 2.33
N TYR A 355 -5.20 4.75 2.98
CA TYR A 355 -5.12 3.35 2.58
C TYR A 355 -6.51 2.76 2.50
N ILE A 356 -6.79 2.15 1.37
CA ILE A 356 -8.09 1.53 1.11
C ILE A 356 -8.42 0.38 2.07
N THR A 357 -7.42 -0.17 2.78
CA THR A 357 -7.63 -1.15 3.87
C THR A 357 -8.61 -0.65 4.92
N TRP A 358 -8.65 0.67 5.18
CA TRP A 358 -9.58 1.22 6.14
C TRP A 358 -11.05 1.03 5.75
N LEU A 359 -11.38 0.86 4.46
CA LEU A 359 -12.75 0.56 4.02
C LEU A 359 -13.25 -0.79 4.52
N SER A 360 -12.36 -1.75 4.71
CA SER A 360 -12.69 -3.05 5.30
C SER A 360 -12.57 -3.06 6.83
N ASP A 361 -12.09 -1.97 7.46
CA ASP A 361 -11.96 -1.91 8.91
C ASP A 361 -13.33 -1.94 9.61
N PRO A 362 -13.53 -2.82 10.60
CA PRO A 362 -14.78 -2.91 11.36
C PRO A 362 -15.24 -1.61 12.01
N SER A 363 -14.35 -0.65 12.26
CA SER A 363 -14.71 0.65 12.84
C SER A 363 -15.70 1.43 12.00
N PHE A 364 -15.65 1.32 10.67
CA PHE A 364 -16.62 1.96 9.78
C PHE A 364 -18.03 1.38 9.95
N ARG A 365 -18.15 0.07 10.13
CA ARG A 365 -19.43 -0.59 10.36
C ARG A 365 -19.96 -0.33 11.78
N SER A 366 -19.11 -0.46 12.79
CA SER A 366 -19.46 -0.19 14.19
C SER A 366 -19.71 1.29 14.46
N GLY A 367 -19.06 2.20 13.71
CA GLY A 367 -19.27 3.65 13.75
C GLY A 367 -20.54 4.12 13.04
N GLY A 368 -21.32 3.20 12.45
CA GLY A 368 -22.57 3.55 11.75
C GLY A 368 -22.36 4.15 10.36
N MET A 369 -21.19 3.93 9.74
CA MET A 369 -20.91 4.39 8.38
C MET A 369 -21.40 3.42 7.31
N VAL A 370 -22.55 2.80 7.56
CA VAL A 370 -23.26 1.90 6.64
C VAL A 370 -24.72 2.29 6.51
N ASP A 371 -25.32 2.02 5.37
CA ASP A 371 -26.75 2.17 5.14
C ASP A 371 -27.56 1.01 5.74
N ALA A 372 -28.88 1.01 5.53
CA ALA A 372 -29.78 -0.01 6.05
C ALA A 372 -29.52 -1.43 5.46
N ASP A 373 -28.89 -1.50 4.30
CA ASP A 373 -28.54 -2.74 3.61
C ASP A 373 -27.12 -3.22 3.94
N GLY A 374 -26.36 -2.45 4.76
CA GLY A 374 -24.99 -2.77 5.17
C GLY A 374 -23.91 -2.23 4.24
N ASN A 375 -24.26 -1.47 3.21
CA ASN A 375 -23.29 -0.86 2.31
C ASN A 375 -22.63 0.36 2.96
N LEU A 376 -21.33 0.55 2.72
CA LEU A 376 -20.63 1.72 3.23
C LEU A 376 -21.25 3.02 2.72
N LEU A 377 -21.32 4.05 3.57
CA LEU A 377 -21.67 5.42 3.18
C LEU A 377 -20.52 6.13 2.45
N TRP A 378 -19.32 5.59 2.50
CA TRP A 378 -18.15 6.04 1.81
C TRP A 378 -18.00 5.37 0.44
N ARG A 379 -17.44 6.12 -0.53
CA ARG A 379 -17.02 5.59 -1.83
C ARG A 379 -15.60 6.03 -2.13
N VAL A 380 -14.92 5.26 -2.99
CA VAL A 380 -13.60 5.60 -3.51
C VAL A 380 -13.69 5.92 -5.01
N ALA A 381 -12.79 6.78 -5.46
CA ALA A 381 -12.68 7.23 -6.84
C ALA A 381 -11.21 7.56 -7.15
N PRO A 382 -10.82 7.75 -8.41
CA PRO A 382 -9.52 8.32 -8.75
C PRO A 382 -9.35 9.68 -8.09
N THR A 383 -8.11 10.04 -7.79
CA THR A 383 -7.77 11.31 -7.16
C THR A 383 -7.85 12.46 -8.16
N PRO A 384 -8.20 13.68 -7.70
CA PRO A 384 -8.17 14.85 -8.55
C PRO A 384 -6.74 15.17 -8.97
N ARG A 385 -6.58 15.76 -10.15
CA ARG A 385 -5.28 16.21 -10.66
C ARG A 385 -4.93 17.62 -10.21
N GLY A 386 -3.63 17.88 -10.09
CA GLY A 386 -3.10 19.22 -9.85
C GLY A 386 -2.85 20.02 -11.14
N ARG A 387 -2.40 21.28 -10.99
CA ARG A 387 -2.17 22.23 -12.08
C ARG A 387 -1.04 21.86 -13.05
N TYR A 388 -0.17 20.96 -12.64
CA TYR A 388 1.00 20.54 -13.42
C TYR A 388 0.79 19.22 -14.13
N TRP A 389 -0.38 18.62 -13.98
CA TRP A 389 -0.74 17.34 -14.57
C TRP A 389 -1.79 17.54 -15.69
N ASP A 390 -1.51 17.07 -16.91
CA ASP A 390 -2.33 17.29 -18.10
C ASP A 390 -3.37 16.22 -18.36
N GLU A 391 -3.04 14.98 -18.03
CA GLU A 391 -3.96 13.87 -18.21
C GLU A 391 -5.11 13.97 -17.19
N GLY A 392 -6.09 13.10 -17.29
CA GLY A 392 -7.27 13.09 -16.43
C GLY A 392 -6.99 12.90 -14.95
N MET A 393 -7.95 12.45 -14.21
CA MET A 393 -7.80 12.07 -12.81
C MET A 393 -6.71 11.02 -12.66
N LYS A 394 -5.93 11.11 -11.58
CA LYS A 394 -4.84 10.19 -11.33
C LYS A 394 -5.25 9.17 -10.28
N ILE A 395 -4.96 7.91 -10.53
CA ILE A 395 -4.97 6.92 -9.47
C ILE A 395 -3.69 7.13 -8.68
N GLY A 396 -3.84 7.51 -7.42
CA GLY A 396 -2.71 7.87 -6.59
C GLY A 396 -1.75 6.72 -6.35
N TYR A 397 -0.93 6.91 -5.39
CA TYR A 397 -0.01 5.98 -4.79
C TYR A 397 -0.47 4.53 -4.80
N GLN A 398 0.36 3.65 -5.31
CA GLN A 398 0.19 2.22 -5.15
C GLN A 398 1.50 1.56 -4.72
N ASP A 399 1.39 0.65 -3.78
CA ASP A 399 2.49 -0.05 -3.14
C ASP A 399 2.12 -1.50 -2.83
N ALA A 400 3.12 -2.31 -2.56
CA ALA A 400 2.94 -3.70 -2.14
C ALA A 400 3.79 -3.99 -0.90
N GLY A 401 3.14 -4.21 0.23
CA GLY A 401 3.79 -4.85 1.37
C GLY A 401 4.15 -6.30 1.02
N SER A 402 5.41 -6.68 1.14
CA SER A 402 5.91 -7.93 0.57
C SER A 402 6.83 -8.70 1.49
N TRP A 403 6.66 -10.03 1.52
CA TRP A 403 7.55 -10.95 2.21
C TRP A 403 8.94 -10.95 1.59
N THR A 404 9.96 -10.67 2.39
CA THR A 404 11.35 -10.57 1.96
C THR A 404 12.26 -11.40 2.85
N ILE A 405 13.18 -12.15 2.24
CA ILE A 405 14.19 -12.96 2.92
C ILE A 405 15.58 -12.42 2.53
N LEU A 406 16.45 -12.18 3.53
CA LEU A 406 17.82 -11.77 3.28
C LEU A 406 18.76 -12.97 3.08
N LYS A 407 19.79 -12.80 2.23
CA LYS A 407 20.80 -13.83 1.93
C LYS A 407 21.61 -14.28 3.15
N SER A 408 21.63 -13.47 4.22
CA SER A 408 22.32 -13.81 5.48
C SER A 408 21.63 -14.93 6.28
N VAL A 409 20.37 -15.25 5.97
CA VAL A 409 19.61 -16.29 6.65
C VAL A 409 20.13 -17.67 6.23
N ASP A 410 20.37 -18.55 7.19
CA ASP A 410 20.84 -19.91 6.91
C ASP A 410 19.78 -20.72 6.15
N ALA A 411 20.24 -21.79 5.47
CA ALA A 411 19.39 -22.54 4.55
C ALA A 411 18.11 -23.12 5.20
N GLN A 412 18.21 -23.67 6.41
CA GLN A 412 17.05 -24.29 7.06
C GLN A 412 16.04 -23.25 7.52
N SER A 413 16.51 -22.15 8.11
CA SER A 413 15.66 -21.04 8.52
C SER A 413 15.04 -20.32 7.31
N ARG A 414 15.77 -20.19 6.21
CA ARG A 414 15.29 -19.67 4.93
C ARG A 414 14.15 -20.50 4.35
N ASP A 415 14.33 -21.82 4.34
CA ASP A 415 13.34 -22.76 3.83
C ASP A 415 12.06 -22.73 4.68
N ALA A 416 12.19 -22.71 6.01
CA ALA A 416 11.06 -22.57 6.93
C ALA A 416 10.35 -21.20 6.76
N ALA A 417 11.11 -20.13 6.55
CA ALA A 417 10.58 -18.79 6.28
C ALA A 417 9.83 -18.72 4.94
N TRP A 418 10.33 -19.38 3.91
CA TRP A 418 9.64 -19.47 2.62
C TRP A 418 8.32 -20.22 2.71
N LEU A 419 8.26 -21.31 3.47
CA LEU A 419 7.01 -22.04 3.75
C LEU A 419 5.99 -21.15 4.48
N TRP A 420 6.44 -20.34 5.44
CA TRP A 420 5.59 -19.37 6.14
C TRP A 420 5.00 -18.32 5.18
N ALA A 421 5.83 -17.67 4.35
CA ALA A 421 5.37 -16.68 3.39
C ALA A 421 4.30 -17.24 2.44
N GLN A 422 4.53 -18.45 1.93
CA GLN A 422 3.56 -19.13 1.07
C GLN A 422 2.26 -19.49 1.79
N PHE A 423 2.33 -19.90 3.05
CA PHE A 423 1.17 -20.20 3.86
C PHE A 423 0.34 -18.94 4.12
N ALA A 424 0.98 -17.87 4.59
CA ALA A 424 0.32 -16.60 4.91
C ALA A 424 -0.33 -15.93 3.69
N SER A 425 0.11 -16.27 2.47
CA SER A 425 -0.43 -15.76 1.21
C SER A 425 -1.07 -16.84 0.32
N SER A 426 -1.36 -18.04 0.88
CA SER A 426 -1.98 -19.15 0.13
C SER A 426 -3.40 -18.82 -0.35
N LYS A 427 -3.87 -19.53 -1.36
CA LYS A 427 -5.25 -19.36 -1.86
C LYS A 427 -6.29 -19.68 -0.79
N THR A 428 -5.99 -20.62 0.11
CA THR A 428 -6.85 -20.98 1.25
C THR A 428 -7.16 -19.77 2.13
N VAL A 429 -6.15 -18.94 2.48
CA VAL A 429 -6.32 -17.87 3.48
C VAL A 429 -6.55 -16.47 2.87
N SER A 430 -6.21 -16.26 1.60
CA SER A 430 -6.16 -14.92 0.97
C SER A 430 -7.50 -14.17 1.02
N LEU A 431 -8.61 -14.82 0.73
CA LEU A 431 -9.94 -14.17 0.79
C LEU A 431 -10.31 -13.80 2.23
N LYS A 432 -10.05 -14.68 3.18
CA LYS A 432 -10.29 -14.40 4.60
C LYS A 432 -9.44 -13.23 5.11
N LYS A 433 -8.16 -13.17 4.75
CA LYS A 433 -7.29 -12.03 5.08
C LYS A 433 -7.87 -10.71 4.58
N PHE A 434 -8.36 -10.68 3.33
CA PHE A 434 -9.01 -9.49 2.81
C PHE A 434 -10.23 -9.07 3.65
N ILE A 435 -11.11 -10.01 3.98
CA ILE A 435 -12.36 -9.74 4.72
C ILE A 435 -12.09 -9.18 6.13
N ILE A 436 -11.03 -9.61 6.79
CA ILE A 436 -10.70 -9.15 8.15
C ILE A 436 -10.05 -7.77 8.20
N GLY A 437 -9.83 -7.12 7.08
CA GLY A 437 -9.25 -5.77 6.98
C GLY A 437 -7.93 -5.71 6.23
N GLY A 438 -7.62 -6.73 5.44
CA GLY A 438 -6.48 -6.73 4.51
C GLY A 438 -6.79 -6.09 3.17
N THR A 439 -5.83 -6.19 2.26
CA THR A 439 -5.99 -5.89 0.84
C THR A 439 -5.85 -7.16 0.02
N PRO A 440 -6.50 -7.26 -1.15
CA PRO A 440 -6.37 -8.45 -1.98
C PRO A 440 -4.99 -8.47 -2.64
N VAL A 441 -4.34 -9.62 -2.63
CA VAL A 441 -3.07 -9.85 -3.35
C VAL A 441 -3.22 -10.78 -4.54
N ARG A 442 -4.40 -11.39 -4.71
CA ARG A 442 -4.66 -12.37 -5.76
C ARG A 442 -5.86 -11.98 -6.63
N LYS A 443 -5.72 -12.18 -7.94
CA LYS A 443 -6.81 -12.01 -8.91
C LYS A 443 -8.00 -12.91 -8.56
N SER A 444 -7.75 -14.17 -8.20
CA SER A 444 -8.79 -15.10 -7.76
C SER A 444 -9.60 -14.58 -6.56
N THR A 445 -8.96 -13.88 -5.62
CA THR A 445 -9.66 -13.22 -4.51
C THR A 445 -10.57 -12.11 -5.04
N VAL A 446 -10.03 -11.19 -5.85
CA VAL A 446 -10.78 -10.04 -6.38
C VAL A 446 -11.97 -10.47 -7.24
N PHE A 447 -11.79 -11.52 -8.04
CA PHE A 447 -12.83 -12.03 -8.95
C PHE A 447 -13.66 -13.18 -8.36
N SER A 448 -13.55 -13.44 -7.04
CA SER A 448 -14.35 -14.46 -6.36
C SER A 448 -15.85 -14.15 -6.43
N ASP A 449 -16.66 -15.21 -6.40
CA ASP A 449 -18.12 -15.09 -6.29
C ASP A 449 -18.50 -14.34 -5.02
N TYR A 450 -17.82 -14.63 -3.89
CA TYR A 450 -18.05 -13.93 -2.63
C TYR A 450 -17.90 -12.40 -2.77
N LEU A 451 -16.79 -11.92 -3.30
CA LEU A 451 -16.60 -10.47 -3.48
C LEU A 451 -17.48 -9.86 -4.56
N THR A 452 -17.96 -10.68 -5.50
CA THR A 452 -18.96 -10.24 -6.49
C THR A 452 -20.32 -10.00 -5.84
N GLU A 453 -20.73 -10.88 -4.95
CA GLU A 453 -22.00 -10.76 -4.22
C GLU A 453 -21.97 -9.64 -3.16
N HIS A 454 -20.78 -9.35 -2.60
CA HIS A 454 -20.60 -8.38 -1.51
C HIS A 454 -19.93 -7.07 -1.96
N ALA A 455 -19.72 -6.84 -3.27
CA ALA A 455 -18.95 -5.68 -3.76
C ALA A 455 -19.48 -4.33 -3.26
N ALA A 456 -20.81 -4.19 -3.18
CA ALA A 456 -21.46 -2.97 -2.68
C ALA A 456 -21.08 -2.61 -1.23
N GLU A 457 -20.69 -3.61 -0.42
CA GLU A 457 -20.26 -3.41 0.96
C GLU A 457 -18.89 -2.72 1.08
N TYR A 458 -18.11 -2.67 -0.01
CA TYR A 458 -16.74 -2.16 -0.03
C TYR A 458 -16.58 -0.82 -0.75
N GLY A 459 -17.68 -0.13 -1.06
CA GLY A 459 -17.66 1.27 -1.50
C GLY A 459 -16.93 1.57 -2.81
N GLY A 460 -16.88 0.62 -3.75
CA GLY A 460 -16.17 0.77 -5.03
C GLY A 460 -14.74 0.19 -5.02
N LEU A 461 -14.29 -0.35 -3.90
CA LEU A 461 -12.96 -0.94 -3.77
C LEU A 461 -12.76 -2.16 -4.68
N ILE A 462 -13.76 -3.03 -4.76
CA ILE A 462 -13.70 -4.24 -5.57
C ILE A 462 -13.66 -3.87 -7.06
N GLU A 463 -14.47 -2.89 -7.46
CA GLU A 463 -14.48 -2.34 -8.80
C GLU A 463 -13.13 -1.71 -9.17
N PHE A 464 -12.50 -1.01 -8.23
CA PHE A 464 -11.15 -0.47 -8.42
C PHE A 464 -10.15 -1.59 -8.76
N TYR A 465 -10.06 -2.63 -7.96
CA TYR A 465 -9.13 -3.74 -8.23
C TYR A 465 -9.46 -4.56 -9.49
N ARG A 466 -10.69 -4.49 -10.01
CA ARG A 466 -11.12 -5.10 -11.27
C ARG A 466 -10.93 -4.19 -12.48
N SER A 467 -10.55 -2.96 -12.24
CA SER A 467 -10.46 -1.92 -13.27
C SER A 467 -9.25 -2.16 -14.17
N PRO A 468 -9.37 -1.93 -15.49
CA PRO A 468 -8.25 -2.01 -16.41
C PRO A 468 -7.35 -0.75 -16.40
N ILE A 469 -7.54 0.18 -15.44
CA ILE A 469 -6.89 1.50 -15.42
C ILE A 469 -5.48 1.42 -14.77
N GLU A 470 -4.78 0.32 -14.93
CA GLU A 470 -3.43 0.10 -14.43
C GLU A 470 -2.44 1.20 -14.85
N ASN A 471 -2.63 1.80 -16.01
CA ASN A 471 -1.75 2.83 -16.57
C ASN A 471 -1.84 4.21 -15.91
N GLN A 472 -2.76 4.40 -14.96
CA GLN A 472 -2.93 5.67 -14.24
C GLN A 472 -2.38 5.62 -12.80
N TRP A 473 -1.77 4.51 -12.43
CA TRP A 473 -1.19 4.35 -11.10
C TRP A 473 0.17 5.03 -11.01
N THR A 474 0.44 5.59 -9.85
CA THR A 474 1.77 6.04 -9.49
C THR A 474 2.40 4.96 -8.63
N PRO A 475 3.36 4.18 -9.15
CA PRO A 475 4.08 3.24 -8.33
C PRO A 475 4.90 4.01 -7.29
N SER A 476 4.77 3.61 -6.04
CA SER A 476 5.47 4.24 -4.94
C SER A 476 6.82 3.61 -4.71
N GLY A 477 7.80 4.46 -4.45
CA GLY A 477 9.06 4.11 -3.81
C GLY A 477 9.98 3.17 -4.55
N THR A 478 9.56 2.57 -5.66
CA THR A 478 10.35 1.58 -6.39
C THR A 478 11.70 2.10 -6.90
N ASN A 479 11.83 3.40 -7.03
CA ASN A 479 13.05 4.09 -7.48
C ASN A 479 13.83 4.76 -6.36
N VAL A 480 13.34 4.73 -5.12
CA VAL A 480 14.02 5.39 -4.02
C VAL A 480 15.37 4.71 -3.76
N PRO A 481 16.47 5.40 -4.01
CA PRO A 481 17.78 4.73 -4.05
C PRO A 481 18.34 4.42 -2.66
N ASP A 482 17.88 5.09 -1.63
CA ASP A 482 18.35 4.92 -0.25
C ASP A 482 17.29 5.41 0.73
N TYR A 483 16.17 4.69 0.79
CA TYR A 483 15.01 5.03 1.63
C TYR A 483 15.40 5.33 3.09
N PRO A 484 16.21 4.49 3.78
CA PRO A 484 16.56 4.75 5.18
C PRO A 484 17.29 6.08 5.42
N ARG A 485 17.90 6.66 4.39
CA ARG A 485 18.56 7.97 4.47
C ARG A 485 17.71 9.12 3.97
N LEU A 486 16.81 8.85 3.03
CA LEU A 486 15.94 9.86 2.45
C LEU A 486 14.71 10.13 3.30
N ALA A 487 14.10 9.09 3.85
CA ALA A 487 12.87 9.22 4.64
C ALA A 487 12.97 10.24 5.79
N PRO A 488 14.02 10.26 6.63
CA PRO A 488 14.16 11.28 7.67
C PRO A 488 14.22 12.71 7.11
N LEU A 489 14.84 12.88 5.94
CA LEU A 489 14.94 14.21 5.32
C LEU A 489 13.58 14.75 4.91
N TRP A 490 12.71 13.90 4.36
CA TRP A 490 11.36 14.30 3.95
C TRP A 490 10.53 14.75 5.14
N TRP A 491 10.31 13.88 6.10
CA TRP A 491 9.39 14.20 7.19
C TRP A 491 9.91 15.32 8.12
N GLU A 492 11.23 15.48 8.27
CA GLU A 492 11.82 16.58 9.04
C GLU A 492 11.56 17.94 8.38
N ASN A 493 11.82 18.06 7.08
CA ASN A 493 11.63 19.31 6.35
C ASN A 493 10.16 19.65 6.15
N ILE A 494 9.34 18.68 5.74
CA ILE A 494 7.89 18.88 5.55
C ILE A 494 7.23 19.23 6.89
N GLY A 495 7.56 18.52 7.97
CA GLY A 495 7.07 18.81 9.30
C GLY A 495 7.41 20.23 9.77
N SER A 496 8.60 20.72 9.45
CA SER A 496 8.99 22.11 9.79
C SER A 496 8.18 23.15 8.99
N ALA A 497 7.75 22.84 7.77
CA ALA A 497 6.83 23.71 7.03
C ALA A 497 5.41 23.66 7.63
N ILE A 498 4.91 22.50 7.99
CA ILE A 498 3.57 22.34 8.61
C ILE A 498 3.50 23.06 9.94
N THR A 499 4.56 23.00 10.77
CA THR A 499 4.61 23.74 12.06
C THR A 499 4.82 25.24 11.88
N GLY A 500 5.10 25.72 10.66
CA GLY A 500 5.34 27.13 10.37
C GLY A 500 6.72 27.64 10.83
N GLU A 501 7.66 26.74 11.12
CA GLU A 501 9.05 27.10 11.43
C GLU A 501 9.76 27.70 10.22
N VAL A 502 9.44 27.20 9.01
CA VAL A 502 9.94 27.68 7.74
C VAL A 502 8.79 27.77 6.71
N THR A 503 8.99 28.49 5.63
CA THR A 503 8.04 28.47 4.50
C THR A 503 8.14 27.15 3.73
N SER A 504 7.08 26.80 2.98
CA SER A 504 7.07 25.60 2.11
C SER A 504 8.24 25.59 1.12
N GLN A 505 8.57 26.73 0.51
CA GLN A 505 9.72 26.83 -0.40
C GLN A 505 11.06 26.61 0.33
N GLN A 506 11.25 27.21 1.51
CA GLN A 506 12.47 27.01 2.30
C GLN A 506 12.64 25.55 2.73
N ALA A 507 11.55 24.87 3.09
CA ALA A 507 11.58 23.45 3.41
C ALA A 507 12.03 22.61 2.22
N LEU A 508 11.43 22.86 1.05
CA LEU A 508 11.77 22.12 -0.18
C LEU A 508 13.18 22.42 -0.70
N ASP A 509 13.65 23.66 -0.59
CA ASP A 509 15.02 24.01 -0.96
C ASP A 509 16.04 23.28 -0.07
N THR A 510 15.80 23.24 1.24
CA THR A 510 16.64 22.51 2.19
C THR A 510 16.58 21.00 1.93
N LEU A 511 15.41 20.46 1.72
CA LEU A 511 15.20 19.05 1.38
C LEU A 511 15.94 18.66 0.11
N ALA A 512 15.79 19.45 -0.95
CA ALA A 512 16.46 19.21 -2.23
C ALA A 512 18.00 19.20 -2.11
N GLU A 513 18.57 20.15 -1.35
CA GLU A 513 20.02 20.19 -1.08
C GLU A 513 20.49 18.94 -0.32
N GLN A 514 19.76 18.54 0.70
CA GLN A 514 20.06 17.35 1.51
C GLN A 514 19.96 16.06 0.68
N MET A 515 18.91 15.92 -0.14
CA MET A 515 18.75 14.80 -1.06
C MET A 515 19.87 14.76 -2.10
N ASP A 516 20.25 15.89 -2.69
CA ASP A 516 21.37 15.98 -3.64
C ASP A 516 22.69 15.53 -3.02
N ALA A 517 22.89 15.75 -1.74
CA ALA A 517 24.06 15.24 -1.04
C ALA A 517 24.03 13.70 -0.92
N VAL A 518 22.86 13.08 -0.79
CA VAL A 518 22.70 11.63 -0.85
C VAL A 518 23.00 11.13 -2.27
N MET A 519 22.36 11.72 -3.30
CA MET A 519 22.56 11.33 -4.71
C MET A 519 24.03 11.42 -5.12
N THR A 520 24.74 12.50 -4.73
CA THR A 520 26.18 12.66 -5.00
C THR A 520 27.03 11.54 -4.39
N ARG A 521 26.66 11.02 -3.22
CA ARG A 521 27.36 9.88 -2.61
C ARG A 521 27.11 8.58 -3.38
N LEU A 522 25.88 8.36 -3.81
CA LEU A 522 25.50 7.19 -4.59
C LEU A 522 26.17 7.17 -5.96
N GLU A 523 26.22 8.32 -6.64
CA GLU A 523 26.92 8.51 -7.90
C GLU A 523 28.41 8.15 -7.76
N ARG A 524 29.09 8.69 -6.73
CA ARG A 524 30.51 8.39 -6.46
C ARG A 524 30.77 6.93 -6.12
N ALA A 525 29.82 6.27 -5.48
CA ALA A 525 29.89 4.85 -5.19
C ALA A 525 29.64 3.98 -6.42
N ASN A 526 29.18 4.57 -7.53
CA ASN A 526 28.78 3.90 -8.78
C ASN A 526 27.82 2.73 -8.50
N MET A 527 26.85 2.96 -7.66
CA MET A 527 25.85 1.97 -7.28
C MET A 527 24.59 2.19 -8.10
N PRO A 528 24.27 1.34 -9.07
CA PRO A 528 23.03 1.43 -9.83
C PRO A 528 21.84 1.12 -8.93
N VAL A 529 20.73 1.77 -9.20
CA VAL A 529 19.43 1.46 -8.62
C VAL A 529 18.44 1.28 -9.75
N CYS A 530 18.17 0.03 -10.09
CA CYS A 530 17.20 -0.32 -11.12
C CYS A 530 15.98 -0.93 -10.43
N GLY A 531 14.95 -0.14 -10.23
CA GLY A 531 13.66 -0.61 -9.76
C GLY A 531 12.96 -1.53 -10.78
N PRO A 532 11.81 -2.10 -10.43
CA PRO A 532 11.00 -2.90 -11.33
C PRO A 532 10.49 -2.06 -12.50
N ILE A 533 10.18 -2.74 -13.61
CA ILE A 533 9.51 -2.11 -14.75
C ILE A 533 8.00 -2.17 -14.49
N MET A 534 7.42 -1.04 -14.16
CA MET A 534 6.00 -0.93 -13.82
C MET A 534 5.13 -0.47 -14.99
N ASN A 535 5.72 0.30 -15.91
CA ASN A 535 5.03 0.88 -17.05
C ASN A 535 5.83 0.66 -18.33
N GLU A 536 5.22 0.94 -19.47
CA GLU A 536 5.91 0.87 -20.75
C GLU A 536 7.04 1.89 -20.82
N PRO A 537 8.25 1.51 -21.32
CA PRO A 537 9.38 2.42 -21.45
C PRO A 537 9.02 3.64 -22.32
N GLN A 538 9.34 4.82 -21.82
CA GLN A 538 9.16 6.07 -22.56
C GLN A 538 10.50 6.62 -23.03
N ASP A 539 10.48 7.32 -24.18
CA ASP A 539 11.69 8.02 -24.66
C ASP A 539 11.97 9.21 -23.71
N PRO A 540 13.15 9.27 -23.06
CA PRO A 540 13.53 10.41 -22.23
C PRO A 540 13.42 11.76 -22.93
N GLN A 541 13.49 11.80 -24.27
CA GLN A 541 13.33 13.02 -25.04
C GLN A 541 11.91 13.59 -24.96
N VAL A 542 10.90 12.75 -24.78
CA VAL A 542 9.51 13.18 -24.58
C VAL A 542 9.40 14.08 -23.35
N TRP A 543 10.06 13.70 -22.25
CA TRP A 543 10.12 14.52 -21.03
C TRP A 543 10.87 15.84 -21.27
N LEU A 544 12.04 15.77 -21.93
CA LEU A 544 12.88 16.93 -22.17
C LEU A 544 12.24 17.93 -23.13
N ASP A 545 11.43 17.44 -24.07
CA ASP A 545 10.69 18.26 -25.04
C ASP A 545 9.34 18.74 -24.49
N ALA A 546 8.88 18.15 -23.37
CA ALA A 546 7.65 18.60 -22.73
C ALA A 546 7.78 20.08 -22.31
N PRO A 547 6.75 20.92 -22.55
CA PRO A 547 6.81 22.31 -22.17
C PRO A 547 7.01 22.44 -20.65
N GLY A 548 8.21 22.86 -20.28
CA GLY A 548 8.57 23.02 -18.88
C GLY A 548 9.03 21.74 -18.18
N SER A 549 10.25 21.38 -18.46
CA SER A 549 11.01 20.52 -17.53
C SER A 549 11.97 21.44 -16.72
N PRO A 550 11.75 21.69 -15.42
CA PRO A 550 10.55 21.36 -14.63
C PRO A 550 9.27 21.99 -15.19
N LYS A 551 8.15 21.32 -15.02
CA LYS A 551 6.86 21.75 -15.59
C LYS A 551 6.47 23.14 -15.09
N PRO A 552 6.10 24.09 -15.98
CA PRO A 552 5.69 25.43 -15.59
C PRO A 552 4.32 25.39 -14.91
N GLU A 553 4.09 26.34 -14.01
CA GLU A 553 2.76 26.55 -13.45
C GLU A 553 1.76 26.86 -14.56
N ARG A 554 0.63 26.17 -14.53
CA ARG A 554 -0.51 26.45 -15.42
C ARG A 554 -1.49 27.41 -14.76
N PRO A 555 -2.29 28.12 -15.54
CA PRO A 555 -3.43 28.86 -15.01
C PRO A 555 -4.31 27.94 -14.16
N ALA A 556 -4.95 28.50 -13.13
CA ALA A 556 -5.97 27.80 -12.39
C ALA A 556 -7.03 27.25 -13.37
N GLN A 557 -7.40 26.00 -13.19
CA GLN A 557 -8.41 25.36 -14.02
C GLN A 557 -9.81 25.72 -13.48
N GLU A 558 -10.80 25.76 -14.38
CA GLU A 558 -12.18 25.79 -13.92
C GLU A 558 -12.46 24.51 -13.10
N PRO A 559 -13.18 24.64 -11.97
CA PRO A 559 -13.54 23.46 -11.17
C PRO A 559 -14.41 22.50 -11.99
N VAL A 560 -14.07 21.21 -11.97
CA VAL A 560 -14.78 20.16 -12.71
C VAL A 560 -15.08 18.99 -11.79
N THR A 561 -16.32 18.52 -11.82
CA THR A 561 -16.77 17.29 -11.17
C THR A 561 -17.39 16.34 -12.18
N VAL A 562 -17.42 15.06 -11.83
CA VAL A 562 -18.11 14.01 -12.59
C VAL A 562 -19.01 13.20 -11.67
N PRO A 563 -20.18 12.72 -12.16
CA PRO A 563 -21.01 11.80 -11.39
C PRO A 563 -20.27 10.49 -11.09
N TYR A 564 -20.39 9.99 -9.87
CA TYR A 564 -19.72 8.76 -9.46
C TYR A 564 -20.08 7.55 -10.33
N GLU A 565 -21.35 7.43 -10.70
CA GLU A 565 -21.86 6.33 -11.51
C GLU A 565 -21.26 6.30 -12.93
N VAL A 566 -20.82 7.44 -13.44
CA VAL A 566 -20.11 7.55 -14.72
C VAL A 566 -18.71 6.96 -14.58
N LEU A 567 -17.98 7.38 -13.53
CA LEU A 567 -16.65 6.84 -13.23
C LEU A 567 -16.67 5.33 -12.95
N LEU A 568 -17.66 4.89 -12.19
CA LEU A 568 -17.79 3.46 -11.85
C LEU A 568 -17.97 2.60 -13.10
N LYS A 569 -18.74 3.08 -14.08
CA LYS A 569 -18.91 2.38 -15.38
C LYS A 569 -17.61 2.36 -16.18
N GLU A 570 -16.87 3.46 -16.20
CA GLU A 570 -15.57 3.51 -16.86
C GLU A 570 -14.60 2.52 -16.23
N TRP A 571 -14.54 2.44 -14.91
CA TRP A 571 -13.70 1.51 -14.18
C TRP A 571 -14.04 0.04 -14.44
N THR A 572 -15.31 -0.28 -14.41
CA THR A 572 -15.77 -1.67 -14.59
C THR A 572 -15.80 -2.12 -16.06
N GLY A 573 -15.63 -1.19 -17.00
CA GLY A 573 -15.72 -1.49 -18.43
C GLY A 573 -17.09 -2.05 -18.86
N THR A 574 -18.16 -1.75 -18.11
CA THR A 574 -19.50 -2.31 -18.31
C THR A 574 -20.28 -1.68 -19.47
N ASP A 575 -19.69 -0.78 -20.22
CA ASP A 575 -20.23 -0.30 -21.51
C ASP A 575 -19.80 -1.19 -22.70
N LYS A 576 -19.33 -2.43 -22.43
CA LYS A 576 -19.04 -3.43 -23.46
C LYS A 576 -20.06 -4.55 -23.45
#